data_0c0126163f0c3755091b35d22178fb5a
#
_entry.id   0c0126163f0c3755091b35d22178fb5a
#
_cell.length_a   1.000
_cell.length_b   1.000
_cell.length_c   1.000
_cell.angle_alpha   90.00
_cell.angle_beta   90.00
_cell.angle_gamma   90.00
#
_symmetry.space_group_name_H-M   'P 1'
#
loop_
_entity.id
_entity.type
_entity.pdbx_description
1 polymer ?
#
loop_
_entity_poly.entity_id
_entity_poly.type
_entity_poly.pdbx_seq_one_letter_code
_entity_poly.pdbx_strand_id
1 'polypeptide(L)'
;MNNNLKTKIKNLKLMVTDFDGVWTDGKVYFSQTGEETVLCSRKDTLRIKEIKALGVDIVVISKEGNPVVMARCEKMKVECFQGVDDKLPLLKQLLEKKGVRPEETAFVGDDINDVKCLKFVGLPITVADAHNDCKKVALYTTTRKGGDHAMREIFDLILWSQTAVFFVGLPAGSAAINYNGATGHKRRSV
;
A
#
# COMPACT_ATOMS: atom_id res chain seq x y z
N MET A 1 18.25 -0.28 -5.27
CA MET A 1 17.45 0.37 -4.20
C MET A 1 18.39 1.14 -3.28
N ASN A 2 18.11 2.43 -3.06
CA ASN A 2 18.93 3.32 -2.21
C ASN A 2 18.87 2.85 -0.73
N ASN A 3 19.99 2.96 0.02
CA ASN A 3 20.07 2.56 1.44
C ASN A 3 19.06 3.29 2.34
N ASN A 4 18.78 4.57 2.05
CA ASN A 4 17.76 5.36 2.76
C ASN A 4 16.36 4.72 2.63
N LEU A 5 15.94 4.36 1.42
CA LEU A 5 14.65 3.70 1.16
C LEU A 5 14.56 2.37 1.91
N LYS A 6 15.62 1.55 1.89
CA LYS A 6 15.67 0.29 2.64
C LYS A 6 15.45 0.49 4.14
N THR A 7 16.14 1.46 4.73
CA THR A 7 16.03 1.76 6.17
C THR A 7 14.61 2.18 6.55
N LYS A 8 13.99 3.04 5.74
CA LYS A 8 12.61 3.49 5.98
C LYS A 8 11.60 2.34 5.87
N ILE A 9 11.74 1.47 4.88
CA ILE A 9 10.88 0.28 4.73
C ILE A 9 11.03 -0.67 5.92
N LYS A 10 12.24 -0.87 6.45
CA LYS A 10 12.46 -1.75 7.62
C LYS A 10 11.77 -1.26 8.88
N ASN A 11 11.66 0.04 9.05
CA ASN A 11 11.06 0.66 10.25
C ASN A 11 9.56 0.94 10.07
N LEU A 12 8.97 0.55 8.93
CA LEU A 12 7.57 0.82 8.60
C LEU A 12 6.63 0.08 9.54
N LYS A 13 5.68 0.82 10.13
CA LYS A 13 4.61 0.30 10.99
C LYS A 13 3.22 0.62 10.46
N LEU A 14 3.09 1.70 9.69
CA LEU A 14 1.81 2.15 9.15
C LEU A 14 1.95 2.58 7.71
N MET A 15 1.06 2.10 6.86
CA MET A 15 0.88 2.59 5.49
C MET A 15 -0.49 3.25 5.40
N VAL A 16 -0.51 4.52 5.05
CA VAL A 16 -1.73 5.27 4.75
C VAL A 16 -1.77 5.54 3.26
N THR A 17 -2.93 5.36 2.63
CA THR A 17 -3.07 5.57 1.19
C THR A 17 -4.27 6.44 0.88
N ASP A 18 -4.21 7.20 -0.21
CA ASP A 18 -5.41 7.63 -0.92
C ASP A 18 -6.12 6.41 -1.54
N PHE A 19 -7.29 6.62 -2.10
CA PHE A 19 -8.06 5.58 -2.77
C PHE A 19 -8.09 5.78 -4.28
N ASP A 20 -8.66 6.90 -4.76
CA ASP A 20 -8.77 7.19 -6.17
C ASP A 20 -7.42 7.61 -6.75
N GLY A 21 -7.08 7.08 -7.92
CA GLY A 21 -5.74 7.26 -8.50
C GLY A 21 -4.65 6.39 -7.88
N VAL A 22 -4.92 5.67 -6.76
CA VAL A 22 -3.99 4.73 -6.11
C VAL A 22 -4.49 3.29 -6.24
N TRP A 23 -5.67 2.97 -5.69
CA TRP A 23 -6.33 1.67 -5.82
C TRP A 23 -7.20 1.56 -7.07
N THR A 24 -7.56 2.70 -7.65
CA THR A 24 -8.25 2.86 -8.93
C THR A 24 -7.37 3.62 -9.92
N ASP A 25 -7.82 3.75 -11.15
CA ASP A 25 -7.18 4.60 -12.16
C ASP A 25 -7.65 6.07 -12.10
N GLY A 26 -8.35 6.45 -11.03
CA GLY A 26 -8.89 7.80 -10.84
C GLY A 26 -10.09 8.14 -11.74
N LYS A 27 -10.65 7.15 -12.46
CA LYS A 27 -11.82 7.35 -13.32
C LYS A 27 -13.06 6.74 -12.72
N VAL A 28 -14.19 7.35 -13.01
CA VAL A 28 -15.51 6.85 -12.62
C VAL A 28 -16.37 6.63 -13.87
N TYR A 29 -17.18 5.59 -13.85
CA TYR A 29 -18.31 5.41 -14.75
C TYR A 29 -19.53 6.05 -14.08
N PHE A 30 -20.15 7.01 -14.74
CA PHE A 30 -21.28 7.76 -14.23
C PHE A 30 -22.53 7.43 -15.03
N SER A 31 -23.56 6.89 -14.37
CA SER A 31 -24.84 6.58 -15.00
C SER A 31 -25.78 7.78 -15.05
N GLN A 32 -26.83 7.70 -15.87
CA GLN A 32 -27.90 8.73 -15.93
C GLN A 32 -28.65 8.88 -14.60
N THR A 33 -28.63 7.85 -13.74
CA THR A 33 -29.28 7.83 -12.43
C THR A 33 -28.38 8.36 -11.31
N GLY A 34 -27.14 8.79 -11.65
CA GLY A 34 -26.19 9.29 -10.69
C GLY A 34 -25.38 8.21 -9.96
N GLU A 35 -25.47 6.95 -10.41
CA GLU A 35 -24.66 5.87 -9.86
C GLU A 35 -23.23 5.95 -10.38
N GLU A 36 -22.28 5.83 -9.48
CA GLU A 36 -20.86 5.78 -9.80
C GLU A 36 -20.30 4.36 -9.65
N THR A 37 -19.38 4.01 -10.53
CA THR A 37 -18.64 2.75 -10.49
C THR A 37 -17.17 3.02 -10.75
N VAL A 38 -16.30 2.40 -9.94
CA VAL A 38 -14.84 2.48 -10.09
C VAL A 38 -14.26 1.11 -10.44
N LEU A 39 -13.12 1.11 -11.12
CA LEU A 39 -12.38 -0.11 -11.46
C LEU A 39 -11.21 -0.28 -10.48
N CYS A 40 -11.18 -1.41 -9.76
CA CYS A 40 -10.09 -1.80 -8.90
C CYS A 40 -9.44 -3.10 -9.38
N SER A 41 -8.12 -3.19 -9.29
CA SER A 41 -7.41 -4.44 -9.55
C SER A 41 -7.51 -5.40 -8.35
N ARG A 42 -7.84 -6.68 -8.63
CA ARG A 42 -7.76 -7.72 -7.59
C ARG A 42 -6.32 -8.04 -7.20
N LYS A 43 -5.37 -7.82 -8.09
CA LYS A 43 -3.95 -8.11 -7.85
C LYS A 43 -3.34 -7.19 -6.82
N ASP A 44 -3.82 -5.94 -6.70
CA ASP A 44 -3.36 -4.99 -5.71
C ASP A 44 -3.65 -5.42 -4.27
N THR A 45 -4.63 -6.30 -4.07
CA THR A 45 -5.01 -6.74 -2.73
C THR A 45 -4.36 -8.03 -2.25
N LEU A 46 -3.64 -8.74 -3.14
CA LEU A 46 -3.15 -10.10 -2.85
C LEU A 46 -2.12 -10.17 -1.72
N ARG A 47 -1.38 -9.09 -1.44
CA ARG A 47 -0.31 -9.05 -0.42
C ARG A 47 -0.69 -8.37 0.89
N ILE A 48 -1.94 -7.94 1.05
CA ILE A 48 -2.39 -7.23 2.27
C ILE A 48 -2.14 -8.08 3.53
N LYS A 49 -2.42 -9.38 3.46
CA LYS A 49 -2.24 -10.29 4.61
C LYS A 49 -0.77 -10.40 5.01
N GLU A 50 0.11 -10.53 4.04
CA GLU A 50 1.55 -10.64 4.28
C GLU A 50 2.12 -9.33 4.84
N ILE A 51 1.68 -8.17 4.34
CA ILE A 51 2.08 -6.86 4.88
C ILE A 51 1.62 -6.72 6.34
N LYS A 52 0.37 -7.09 6.65
CA LYS A 52 -0.13 -7.08 8.03
C LYS A 52 0.63 -8.07 8.93
N ALA A 53 1.04 -9.21 8.41
CA ALA A 53 1.85 -10.19 9.15
C ALA A 53 3.26 -9.67 9.49
N LEU A 54 3.79 -8.69 8.76
CA LEU A 54 5.01 -7.96 9.10
C LEU A 54 4.81 -6.93 10.22
N GLY A 55 3.59 -6.75 10.73
CA GLY A 55 3.26 -5.71 11.71
C GLY A 55 3.01 -4.33 11.08
N VAL A 56 2.85 -4.24 9.76
CA VAL A 56 2.52 -3.00 9.07
C VAL A 56 1.00 -2.92 8.90
N ASP A 57 0.37 -1.95 9.58
CA ASP A 57 -1.06 -1.67 9.40
C ASP A 57 -1.30 -0.86 8.12
N ILE A 58 -2.51 -0.98 7.56
CA ILE A 58 -2.91 -0.30 6.33
C ILE A 58 -4.21 0.46 6.58
N VAL A 59 -4.23 1.75 6.22
CA VAL A 59 -5.38 2.65 6.35
C VAL A 59 -5.60 3.39 5.05
N VAL A 60 -6.84 3.55 4.63
CA VAL A 60 -7.24 4.39 3.49
C VAL A 60 -7.82 5.70 4.01
N ILE A 61 -7.39 6.85 3.45
CA ILE A 61 -7.99 8.16 3.67
C ILE A 61 -8.35 8.73 2.30
N SER A 62 -9.64 8.74 1.97
CA SER A 62 -10.16 9.26 0.70
C SER A 62 -10.88 10.59 0.90
N LYS A 63 -10.72 11.51 -0.05
CA LYS A 63 -11.54 12.70 -0.15
C LYS A 63 -12.96 12.37 -0.62
N GLU A 64 -13.08 11.34 -1.45
CA GLU A 64 -14.36 10.91 -2.01
C GLU A 64 -15.28 10.33 -0.93
N GLY A 65 -16.54 10.76 -0.95
CA GLY A 65 -17.59 10.32 -0.01
C GLY A 65 -18.47 9.17 -0.54
N ASN A 66 -18.21 8.70 -1.76
CA ASN A 66 -19.02 7.65 -2.38
C ASN A 66 -18.89 6.32 -1.61
N PRO A 67 -20.01 5.61 -1.33
CA PRO A 67 -20.02 4.35 -0.62
C PRO A 67 -19.13 3.24 -1.24
N VAL A 68 -18.77 3.33 -2.51
CA VAL A 68 -17.91 2.35 -3.19
C VAL A 68 -16.53 2.25 -2.54
N VAL A 69 -16.00 3.35 -2.00
CA VAL A 69 -14.71 3.39 -1.29
C VAL A 69 -14.78 2.50 -0.04
N MET A 70 -15.79 2.73 0.81
CA MET A 70 -16.00 1.94 2.03
C MET A 70 -16.24 0.47 1.71
N ALA A 71 -17.13 0.16 0.76
CA ALA A 71 -17.43 -1.23 0.36
C ALA A 71 -16.17 -1.98 -0.11
N ARG A 72 -15.28 -1.29 -0.82
CA ARG A 72 -14.01 -1.88 -1.25
C ARG A 72 -13.06 -2.11 -0.09
N CYS A 73 -12.92 -1.14 0.81
CA CYS A 73 -12.06 -1.24 1.99
C CYS A 73 -12.52 -2.34 2.95
N GLU A 74 -13.82 -2.50 3.17
CA GLU A 74 -14.39 -3.62 3.95
C GLU A 74 -14.01 -4.97 3.36
N LYS A 75 -14.15 -5.14 2.04
CA LYS A 75 -13.73 -6.37 1.34
C LYS A 75 -12.23 -6.65 1.48
N MET A 76 -11.41 -5.61 1.53
CA MET A 76 -9.96 -5.70 1.75
C MET A 76 -9.61 -5.91 3.23
N LYS A 77 -10.55 -5.71 4.15
CA LYS A 77 -10.33 -5.67 5.61
C LYS A 77 -9.30 -4.62 6.01
N VAL A 78 -9.44 -3.42 5.45
CA VAL A 78 -8.59 -2.26 5.68
C VAL A 78 -9.43 -1.16 6.30
N GLU A 79 -8.89 -0.50 7.33
CA GLU A 79 -9.52 0.66 7.97
C GLU A 79 -9.64 1.79 6.94
N CYS A 80 -10.79 2.49 6.93
CA CYS A 80 -11.10 3.49 5.91
C CYS A 80 -11.76 4.72 6.52
N PHE A 81 -11.32 5.88 6.04
CA PHE A 81 -11.94 7.19 6.29
C PHE A 81 -12.22 7.85 4.95
N GLN A 82 -13.48 8.09 4.65
CA GLN A 82 -13.92 8.73 3.41
C GLN A 82 -14.55 10.11 3.68
N GLY A 83 -14.67 10.94 2.65
CA GLY A 83 -15.22 12.30 2.77
C GLY A 83 -14.26 13.27 3.49
N VAL A 84 -12.95 13.06 3.40
CA VAL A 84 -11.92 13.83 4.13
C VAL A 84 -11.26 14.85 3.21
N ASP A 85 -11.71 16.12 3.28
CA ASP A 85 -11.16 17.19 2.44
C ASP A 85 -9.69 17.53 2.73
N ASP A 86 -9.31 17.71 4.00
CA ASP A 86 -7.90 17.89 4.40
C ASP A 86 -7.42 16.65 5.17
N LYS A 87 -6.63 15.83 4.50
CA LYS A 87 -6.16 14.53 5.03
C LYS A 87 -5.13 14.68 6.14
N LEU A 88 -4.36 15.77 6.17
CA LEU A 88 -3.21 15.90 7.09
C LEU A 88 -3.63 15.95 8.58
N PRO A 89 -4.66 16.70 9.00
CA PRO A 89 -5.12 16.67 10.40
C PRO A 89 -5.53 15.27 10.85
N LEU A 90 -6.28 14.54 10.02
CA LEU A 90 -6.68 13.17 10.33
C LEU A 90 -5.47 12.23 10.39
N LEU A 91 -4.52 12.35 9.46
CA LEU A 91 -3.28 11.56 9.49
C LEU A 91 -2.54 11.75 10.81
N LYS A 92 -2.38 12.99 11.29
CA LYS A 92 -1.74 13.29 12.58
C LYS A 92 -2.46 12.62 13.75
N GLN A 93 -3.80 12.73 13.80
CA GLN A 93 -4.62 12.08 14.84
C GLN A 93 -4.48 10.55 14.81
N LEU A 94 -4.43 9.94 13.61
CA LEU A 94 -4.22 8.50 13.47
C LEU A 94 -2.85 8.06 13.98
N LEU A 95 -1.81 8.81 13.67
CA LEU A 95 -0.46 8.52 14.16
C LEU A 95 -0.39 8.57 15.70
N GLU A 96 -0.97 9.60 16.29
CA GLU A 96 -1.05 9.75 17.74
C GLU A 96 -1.83 8.59 18.37
N LYS A 97 -3.03 8.29 17.87
CA LYS A 97 -3.89 7.20 18.35
C LYS A 97 -3.21 5.83 18.25
N LYS A 98 -2.46 5.59 17.18
CA LYS A 98 -1.76 4.30 16.95
C LYS A 98 -0.38 4.25 17.61
N GLY A 99 0.13 5.34 18.19
CA GLY A 99 1.48 5.42 18.76
C GLY A 99 2.60 5.23 17.72
N VAL A 100 2.36 5.67 16.47
CA VAL A 100 3.29 5.54 15.35
C VAL A 100 3.86 6.90 14.98
N ARG A 101 5.17 6.97 14.77
CA ARG A 101 5.83 8.23 14.40
C ARG A 101 5.74 8.46 12.89
N PRO A 102 5.81 9.72 12.43
CA PRO A 102 5.86 10.04 11.00
C PRO A 102 6.96 9.28 10.25
N GLU A 103 8.14 9.11 10.86
CA GLU A 103 9.29 8.40 10.27
C GLU A 103 9.04 6.90 10.05
N GLU A 104 8.08 6.31 10.76
CA GLU A 104 7.65 4.91 10.69
C GLU A 104 6.40 4.73 9.81
N THR A 105 5.99 5.81 9.13
CA THR A 105 4.77 5.84 8.32
C THR A 105 5.09 6.06 6.85
N ALA A 106 4.42 5.29 5.98
CA ALA A 106 4.32 5.55 4.55
C ALA A 106 3.00 6.26 4.24
N PHE A 107 3.02 7.19 3.29
CA PHE A 107 1.82 7.71 2.65
C PHE A 107 1.92 7.48 1.15
N VAL A 108 0.86 6.91 0.55
CA VAL A 108 0.74 6.70 -0.89
C VAL A 108 -0.36 7.60 -1.41
N GLY A 109 -0.01 8.51 -2.30
CA GLY A 109 -0.95 9.46 -2.90
C GLY A 109 -0.58 9.81 -4.32
N ASP A 110 -1.49 10.38 -5.07
CA ASP A 110 -1.32 10.65 -6.49
C ASP A 110 -1.59 12.10 -6.89
N ASP A 111 -2.34 12.89 -6.11
CA ASP A 111 -2.73 14.23 -6.54
C ASP A 111 -2.43 15.31 -5.46
N ILE A 112 -2.71 16.56 -5.80
CA ILE A 112 -2.33 17.77 -5.04
C ILE A 112 -2.83 17.78 -3.60
N ASN A 113 -3.99 17.16 -3.33
CA ASN A 113 -4.56 17.00 -1.98
C ASN A 113 -3.72 16.10 -1.07
N ASP A 114 -2.82 15.26 -1.64
CA ASP A 114 -1.94 14.36 -0.92
C ASP A 114 -0.57 14.96 -0.57
N VAL A 115 -0.20 16.04 -1.23
CA VAL A 115 1.15 16.64 -1.13
C VAL A 115 1.52 16.98 0.33
N LYS A 116 0.57 17.48 1.12
CA LYS A 116 0.81 17.79 2.53
C LYS A 116 1.14 16.52 3.34
N CYS A 117 0.42 15.42 3.10
CA CYS A 117 0.65 14.14 3.75
C CYS A 117 1.98 13.51 3.31
N LEU A 118 2.27 13.54 2.01
CA LEU A 118 3.55 13.08 1.46
C LEU A 118 4.75 13.80 2.08
N LYS A 119 4.67 15.12 2.28
CA LYS A 119 5.74 15.91 2.93
C LYS A 119 5.88 15.62 4.41
N PHE A 120 4.84 15.12 5.07
CA PHE A 120 4.80 14.92 6.51
C PHE A 120 5.38 13.58 6.95
N VAL A 121 5.25 12.53 6.15
CA VAL A 121 5.67 11.17 6.51
C VAL A 121 7.13 10.85 6.19
N GLY A 122 7.65 9.83 6.83
CA GLY A 122 9.01 9.36 6.58
C GLY A 122 9.20 8.62 5.26
N LEU A 123 8.15 7.99 4.74
CA LEU A 123 8.20 7.25 3.48
C LEU A 123 7.08 7.70 2.52
N PRO A 124 7.27 8.86 1.84
CA PRO A 124 6.37 9.31 0.81
C PRO A 124 6.51 8.46 -0.46
N ILE A 125 5.39 7.94 -0.94
CA ILE A 125 5.31 7.10 -2.14
C ILE A 125 4.25 7.67 -3.07
N THR A 126 4.49 7.62 -4.38
CA THR A 126 3.49 8.01 -5.38
C THR A 126 3.47 7.01 -6.55
N VAL A 127 2.41 7.08 -7.36
CA VAL A 127 2.22 6.21 -8.53
C VAL A 127 2.80 6.82 -9.81
N ALA A 128 3.02 5.99 -10.83
CA ALA A 128 3.67 6.40 -12.08
C ALA A 128 2.98 7.58 -12.78
N ASP A 129 1.66 7.63 -12.73
CA ASP A 129 0.82 8.65 -13.37
C ASP A 129 0.36 9.77 -12.43
N ALA A 130 0.89 9.83 -11.21
CA ALA A 130 0.60 10.87 -10.24
C ALA A 130 0.95 12.28 -10.75
N HIS A 131 0.34 13.28 -10.12
CA HIS A 131 0.65 14.68 -10.35
C HIS A 131 2.13 14.99 -10.08
N ASN A 132 2.69 15.92 -10.84
CA ASN A 132 4.13 16.28 -10.74
C ASN A 132 4.53 16.75 -9.33
N ASP A 133 3.65 17.41 -8.60
CA ASP A 133 3.98 17.88 -7.24
C ASP A 133 4.09 16.73 -6.23
N CYS A 134 3.35 15.62 -6.42
CA CYS A 134 3.56 14.40 -5.66
C CYS A 134 4.91 13.76 -6.01
N LYS A 135 5.24 13.67 -7.30
CA LYS A 135 6.53 13.11 -7.76
C LYS A 135 7.74 13.88 -7.24
N LYS A 136 7.65 15.22 -7.12
CA LYS A 136 8.75 16.06 -6.58
C LYS A 136 9.07 15.77 -5.11
N VAL A 137 8.09 15.31 -4.32
CA VAL A 137 8.25 15.08 -2.88
C VAL A 137 8.34 13.60 -2.50
N ALA A 138 8.01 12.69 -3.43
CA ALA A 138 8.06 11.26 -3.20
C ALA A 138 9.49 10.75 -3.10
N LEU A 139 9.74 9.84 -2.16
CA LEU A 139 10.98 9.07 -2.07
C LEU A 139 10.97 7.88 -3.02
N TYR A 140 9.78 7.37 -3.34
CA TYR A 140 9.58 6.29 -4.30
C TYR A 140 8.39 6.60 -5.20
N THR A 141 8.60 6.46 -6.51
CA THR A 141 7.54 6.50 -7.51
C THR A 141 7.45 5.13 -8.15
N THR A 142 6.26 4.54 -8.17
CA THR A 142 6.07 3.23 -8.79
C THR A 142 6.31 3.28 -10.30
N THR A 143 6.61 2.14 -10.90
CA THR A 143 6.64 1.98 -12.37
C THR A 143 5.23 1.72 -12.92
N ARG A 144 4.32 1.24 -12.08
CA ARG A 144 2.93 0.98 -12.40
C ARG A 144 2.06 2.18 -12.07
N LYS A 145 0.99 2.34 -12.87
CA LYS A 145 -0.02 3.38 -12.66
C LYS A 145 -0.98 2.99 -11.54
N GLY A 146 -1.66 3.98 -10.97
CA GLY A 146 -2.77 3.74 -10.06
C GLY A 146 -3.82 2.80 -10.66
N GLY A 147 -4.39 1.90 -9.84
CA GLY A 147 -5.33 0.88 -10.29
C GLY A 147 -4.77 -0.22 -11.20
N ASP A 148 -3.51 -0.08 -11.64
CA ASP A 148 -2.82 -1.06 -12.50
C ASP A 148 -1.58 -1.63 -11.82
N HIS A 149 -1.79 -2.27 -10.70
CA HIS A 149 -0.77 -2.99 -9.92
C HIS A 149 0.25 -2.10 -9.19
N ALA A 150 -0.01 -0.82 -9.00
CA ALA A 150 0.87 0.07 -8.24
C ALA A 150 0.97 -0.36 -6.76
N MET A 151 -0.15 -0.65 -6.11
CA MET A 151 -0.15 -1.12 -4.73
C MET A 151 0.53 -2.49 -4.61
N ARG A 152 0.37 -3.36 -5.59
CA ARG A 152 1.08 -4.64 -5.64
C ARG A 152 2.60 -4.44 -5.71
N GLU A 153 3.08 -3.51 -6.54
CA GLU A 153 4.50 -3.17 -6.65
C GLU A 153 5.05 -2.67 -5.30
N ILE A 154 4.31 -1.79 -4.62
CA ILE A 154 4.69 -1.27 -3.29
C ILE A 154 4.78 -2.40 -2.26
N PHE A 155 3.80 -3.30 -2.22
CA PHE A 155 3.81 -4.43 -1.29
C PHE A 155 4.96 -5.40 -1.57
N ASP A 156 5.23 -5.72 -2.82
CA ASP A 156 6.36 -6.56 -3.21
C ASP A 156 7.70 -5.90 -2.83
N LEU A 157 7.84 -4.57 -3.01
CA LEU A 157 9.01 -3.80 -2.58
C LEU A 157 9.26 -3.92 -1.06
N ILE A 158 8.20 -3.81 -0.25
CA ILE A 158 8.27 -3.93 1.20
C ILE A 158 8.68 -5.36 1.59
N LEU A 159 8.01 -6.37 1.06
CA LEU A 159 8.28 -7.77 1.35
C LEU A 159 9.72 -8.17 0.99
N TRP A 160 10.20 -7.82 -0.20
CA TRP A 160 11.57 -8.13 -0.62
C TRP A 160 12.63 -7.40 0.21
N SER A 161 12.31 -6.18 0.67
CA SER A 161 13.23 -5.43 1.53
C SER A 161 13.37 -6.04 2.92
N GLN A 162 12.35 -6.73 3.41
CA GLN A 162 12.34 -7.43 4.68
C GLN A 162 13.00 -8.82 4.59
N THR A 163 12.77 -9.57 3.50
CA THR A 163 13.32 -10.94 3.31
C THR A 163 14.81 -10.95 2.99
N ALA A 164 15.36 -9.92 2.35
CA ALA A 164 16.81 -9.83 2.10
C ALA A 164 17.67 -9.82 3.38
N VAL A 165 17.08 -9.62 4.57
CA VAL A 165 17.77 -9.68 5.86
C VAL A 165 17.98 -11.12 6.33
N PHE A 166 17.14 -12.07 5.93
CA PHE A 166 17.30 -13.48 6.31
C PHE A 166 18.46 -14.17 5.59
N PHE A 167 18.85 -13.70 4.41
CA PHE A 167 19.92 -14.31 3.63
C PHE A 167 21.33 -13.83 3.99
N VAL A 168 21.48 -12.70 4.66
CA VAL A 168 22.80 -12.13 5.03
C VAL A 168 23.32 -12.73 6.35
N GLY A 169 22.47 -13.40 7.14
CA GLY A 169 22.82 -13.97 8.46
C GLY A 169 23.11 -15.48 8.46
N LEU A 170 23.04 -16.18 7.34
CA LEU A 170 23.38 -17.61 7.29
C LEU A 170 24.84 -17.79 6.90
N PRO A 171 25.63 -18.57 7.66
CA PRO A 171 26.99 -18.89 7.28
C PRO A 171 27.01 -19.65 5.95
N ALA A 172 28.01 -19.35 5.11
CA ALA A 172 28.20 -20.03 3.84
C ALA A 172 28.34 -21.55 4.08
N GLY A 173 27.29 -22.31 3.78
CA GLY A 173 27.24 -23.76 3.98
C GLY A 173 25.87 -24.32 4.39
N SER A 174 24.87 -23.49 4.73
CA SER A 174 23.52 -24.01 4.98
C SER A 174 22.74 -24.18 3.67
N ALA A 175 22.32 -25.42 3.40
CA ALA A 175 21.58 -25.80 2.20
C ALA A 175 20.32 -24.95 2.02
N ALA A 176 20.12 -24.43 0.81
CA ALA A 176 18.91 -23.75 0.40
C ALA A 176 17.70 -24.68 0.59
N ILE A 177 16.78 -24.33 1.49
CA ILE A 177 15.50 -25.00 1.59
C ILE A 177 14.67 -24.58 0.38
N ASN A 178 14.57 -25.47 -0.61
CA ASN A 178 13.66 -25.32 -1.74
C ASN A 178 12.22 -25.42 -1.25
N TYR A 179 11.50 -24.31 -1.27
CA TYR A 179 10.05 -24.27 -1.08
C TYR A 179 9.35 -24.73 -2.37
N ASN A 180 9.47 -26.02 -2.69
CA ASN A 180 8.56 -26.68 -3.62
C ASN A 180 7.43 -27.32 -2.81
N GLY A 181 6.23 -26.73 -2.92
CA GLY A 181 5.03 -27.17 -2.22
C GLY A 181 4.74 -28.65 -2.52
N ALA A 182 4.78 -29.46 -1.47
CA ALA A 182 4.33 -30.84 -1.51
C ALA A 182 2.80 -30.88 -1.56
N THR A 183 2.23 -31.01 -2.75
CA THR A 183 0.85 -31.52 -2.94
C THR A 183 0.91 -33.04 -2.86
N GLY A 184 0.76 -33.57 -1.66
CA GLY A 184 0.60 -35.01 -1.43
C GLY A 184 -0.81 -35.46 -1.81
N HIS A 185 -1.01 -35.96 -3.02
CA HIS A 185 -2.17 -36.76 -3.38
C HIS A 185 -1.90 -38.21 -3.00
N LYS A 186 -2.46 -38.67 -1.89
CA LYS A 186 -2.59 -40.11 -1.61
C LYS A 186 -3.66 -40.69 -2.55
N ARG A 187 -3.24 -41.46 -3.54
CA ARG A 187 -4.12 -42.41 -4.26
C ARG A 187 -4.44 -43.55 -3.32
N ARG A 188 -5.72 -43.76 -2.99
CA ARG A 188 -6.22 -45.04 -2.47
C ARG A 188 -6.39 -45.98 -3.66
N SER A 189 -5.69 -47.09 -3.60
CA SER A 189 -5.96 -48.28 -4.43
C SER A 189 -7.04 -49.12 -3.76
N VAL A 190 -8.01 -49.52 -4.55
CA VAL A 190 -8.83 -50.73 -4.34
C VAL A 190 -8.47 -51.67 -5.46
#